data_ee48a4dfe04b0868d6e4fa9781ea5a95
#
_entry.id   ee48a4dfe04b0868d6e4fa9781ea5a95
#
_cell.length_a   1.000
_cell.length_b   1.000
_cell.length_c   1.000
_cell.angle_alpha   90.00
_cell.angle_beta   90.00
_cell.angle_gamma   90.00
#
_symmetry.space_group_name_H-M   'P 1'
#
loop_
_entity.id
_entity.type
_entity.pdbx_description
1 polymer ?
#
loop_
_entity_poly.entity_id
_entity_poly.type
_entity_poly.pdbx_seq_one_letter_code
_entity_poly.pdbx_strand_id
1 'polypeptide(L)' 'ELLKFLVINHGLVLSKSVILDRVWGYDFGGEKNIVEVYIRSLRDKLNDKDHQLIRTLRGSGYRVDLP' A
#
# COMPACT_ATOMS: atom_id res chain seq x y z
N GLU A 1 -9.75 4.45 2.02
CA GLU A 1 -8.71 5.04 2.88
C GLU A 1 -7.32 4.71 2.40
N LEU A 2 -7.00 3.42 2.28
CA LEU A 2 -5.68 3.03 1.82
C LEU A 2 -5.41 3.52 0.41
N LEU A 3 -6.36 3.31 -0.49
CA LEU A 3 -6.19 3.73 -1.88
C LEU A 3 -5.99 5.24 -1.99
N LYS A 4 -6.78 5.99 -1.25
CA LYS A 4 -6.65 7.45 -1.24
C LYS A 4 -5.26 7.87 -0.78
N PHE A 5 -4.77 7.27 0.29
CA PHE A 5 -3.45 7.57 0.82
C PHE A 5 -2.36 7.26 -0.20
N LEU A 6 -2.47 6.11 -0.87
CA LEU A 6 -1.50 5.71 -1.86
C LEU A 6 -1.49 6.64 -3.07
N VAL A 7 -2.67 7.04 -3.54
CA VAL A 7 -2.77 7.91 -4.71
C VAL A 7 -2.22 9.31 -4.41
N ILE A 8 -2.54 9.84 -3.24
CA ILE A 8 -2.02 11.14 -2.83
C ILE A 8 -0.49 11.13 -2.81
N ASN A 9 0.08 9.99 -2.44
CA ASN A 9 1.52 9.84 -2.32
C ASN A 9 2.14 9.06 -3.48
N HIS A 10 1.50 9.07 -4.65
CA HIS A 10 2.00 8.31 -5.78
C HIS A 10 3.41 8.78 -6.16
N GLY A 11 4.20 7.85 -6.66
CA GLY A 11 5.58 8.11 -7.01
C GLY A 11 6.55 7.98 -5.84
N LEU A 12 6.05 7.89 -4.62
CA LEU A 12 6.89 7.77 -3.43
C LEU A 12 6.87 6.33 -2.92
N VAL A 13 8.01 5.88 -2.44
CA VAL A 13 8.12 4.57 -1.81
C VAL A 13 7.61 4.70 -0.38
N LEU A 14 6.59 3.91 -0.05
CA LEU A 14 5.96 3.94 1.27
C LEU A 14 6.19 2.61 1.96
N SER A 15 6.85 2.65 3.12
CA SER A 15 7.09 1.43 3.89
C SER A 15 5.80 0.91 4.48
N LYS A 16 5.77 -0.38 4.79
CA LYS A 16 4.60 -0.97 5.46
C LYS A 16 4.30 -0.26 6.77
N SER A 17 5.34 0.13 7.51
CA SER A 17 5.16 0.81 8.77
C SER A 17 4.50 2.17 8.59
N VAL A 18 4.91 2.92 7.58
CA VAL A 18 4.32 4.22 7.28
C VAL A 18 2.86 4.06 6.88
N ILE A 19 2.58 3.09 6.01
CA ILE A 19 1.21 2.84 5.57
C ILE A 19 0.34 2.46 6.75
N LEU A 20 0.83 1.56 7.60
CA LEU A 20 0.09 1.10 8.76
C LEU A 20 -0.23 2.26 9.70
N ASP A 21 0.77 3.08 9.97
CA ASP A 21 0.65 4.22 10.87
C ASP A 21 -0.35 5.25 10.33
N ARG A 22 -0.23 5.59 9.06
CA ARG A 22 -1.03 6.66 8.48
C ARG A 22 -2.47 6.26 8.16
N VAL A 23 -2.70 4.99 7.84
CA VAL A 23 -4.03 4.52 7.47
C VAL A 23 -4.77 3.94 8.66
N TRP A 24 -4.09 3.14 9.47
CA TRP A 24 -4.74 2.46 10.61
C TRP A 24 -4.52 3.17 11.93
N GLY A 25 -3.45 3.92 12.05
CA GLY A 25 -3.17 4.65 13.27
C GLY A 25 -1.95 4.09 13.96
N TYR A 26 -1.27 4.99 14.63
CA TYR A 26 0.02 4.69 15.21
C TYR A 26 -0.07 3.73 16.41
N ASP A 27 -1.24 3.67 17.05
CA ASP A 27 -1.44 2.75 18.17
C ASP A 27 -2.16 1.47 17.75
N PHE A 28 -2.18 1.18 16.44
CA PHE A 28 -2.79 -0.05 15.95
C PHE A 28 -1.98 -1.24 16.47
N GLY A 29 -2.65 -2.14 17.20
CA GLY A 29 -1.99 -3.29 17.81
C GLY A 29 -2.02 -4.56 16.98
N GLY A 30 -2.50 -4.49 15.74
CA GLY A 30 -2.57 -5.65 14.87
C GLY A 30 -1.25 -5.96 14.18
N GLU A 31 -1.28 -6.97 13.34
CA GLU A 31 -0.09 -7.41 12.63
C GLU A 31 0.15 -6.60 11.36
N LYS A 32 1.40 -6.45 11.00
CA LYS A 32 1.78 -5.67 9.82
C LYS A 32 1.29 -6.30 8.52
N ASN A 33 1.02 -7.60 8.54
CA ASN A 33 0.57 -8.27 7.32
C ASN A 33 -0.80 -7.80 6.85
N ILE A 34 -1.51 -7.02 7.66
CA ILE A 34 -2.78 -6.45 7.22
C ILE A 34 -2.57 -5.52 6.02
N VAL A 35 -1.42 -4.87 5.96
CA VAL A 35 -1.08 -4.03 4.81
C VAL A 35 -1.04 -4.88 3.54
N GLU A 36 -0.39 -6.05 3.62
CA GLU A 36 -0.29 -6.94 2.47
C GLU A 36 -1.66 -7.45 2.02
N VAL A 37 -2.51 -7.79 2.99
CA VAL A 37 -3.86 -8.27 2.70
C VAL A 37 -4.66 -7.19 1.96
N TYR A 38 -4.58 -5.96 2.42
CA TYR A 38 -5.33 -4.86 1.82
C TYR A 38 -4.75 -4.47 0.45
N ILE A 39 -3.43 -4.54 0.29
CA ILE A 39 -2.81 -4.28 -1.01
C ILE A 39 -3.29 -5.32 -2.03
N ARG A 40 -3.35 -6.58 -1.63
CA ARG A 40 -3.84 -7.64 -2.51
C ARG A 40 -5.29 -7.37 -2.92
N SER A 41 -6.11 -6.99 -1.96
CA SER A 41 -7.52 -6.68 -2.21
C SER A 41 -7.66 -5.51 -3.19
N LEU A 42 -6.85 -4.47 -3.02
CA LEU A 42 -6.87 -3.33 -3.93
C LEU A 42 -6.43 -3.72 -5.33
N ARG A 43 -5.40 -4.54 -5.44
CA ARG A 43 -4.94 -5.01 -6.76
C ARG A 43 -6.04 -5.76 -7.48
N ASP A 44 -6.79 -6.59 -6.75
CA ASP A 44 -7.91 -7.31 -7.35
C ASP A 44 -8.98 -6.35 -7.85
N LYS A 45 -9.33 -5.36 -7.03
CA LYS A 45 -10.36 -4.40 -7.41
C LYS A 45 -9.95 -3.53 -8.58
N LEU A 46 -8.67 -3.21 -8.67
CA LEU A 46 -8.13 -2.38 -9.74
C LEU A 46 -7.70 -3.20 -10.96
N ASN A 47 -7.84 -4.52 -10.87
CA ASN A 47 -7.42 -5.42 -11.93
C ASN A 47 -5.92 -5.26 -12.26
N ASP A 48 -5.13 -5.05 -11.23
CA ASP A 48 -3.69 -4.80 -11.34
C ASP A 48 -2.93 -6.12 -11.21
N LYS A 49 -3.17 -7.05 -12.12
CA LYS A 49 -2.62 -8.40 -12.06
C LYS A 49 -1.11 -8.45 -12.15
N ASP A 50 -0.54 -7.52 -12.89
CA ASP A 50 0.91 -7.49 -13.11
C ASP A 50 1.63 -6.58 -12.13
N HIS A 51 0.91 -6.05 -11.13
CA HIS A 51 1.48 -5.18 -10.11
C HIS A 51 2.19 -3.96 -10.72
N GLN A 52 1.61 -3.43 -11.79
CA GLN A 52 2.15 -2.25 -12.46
C GLN A 52 1.69 -0.95 -11.83
N LEU A 53 0.48 -0.94 -11.30
CA LEU A 53 -0.07 0.24 -10.65
C LEU A 53 0.42 0.34 -9.21
N ILE A 54 0.26 -0.74 -8.44
CA ILE A 54 0.77 -0.80 -7.08
C ILE A 54 1.96 -1.75 -7.09
N ARG A 55 3.15 -1.18 -7.10
CA ARG A 55 4.37 -1.96 -7.19
C ARG A 55 4.88 -2.35 -5.82
N THR A 56 5.45 -3.55 -5.73
CA THR A 56 6.11 -4.01 -4.53
C THR A 56 7.60 -3.79 -4.69
N LEU A 57 8.20 -3.08 -3.74
CA LEU A 57 9.63 -2.87 -3.71
C LEU A 57 10.19 -3.65 -2.53
N ARG A 58 10.80 -4.79 -2.81
CA ARG A 58 11.23 -5.72 -1.78
C ARG A 58 12.11 -5.04 -0.75
N GLY A 59 11.74 -5.22 0.51
CA GLY A 59 12.48 -4.63 1.61
C GLY A 59 12.20 -3.16 1.84
N SER A 60 11.53 -2.49 0.91
CA SER A 60 11.27 -1.05 1.03
C SER A 60 9.81 -0.72 1.23
N GLY A 61 8.90 -1.46 0.59
CA GLY A 61 7.47 -1.22 0.73
C GLY A 61 6.75 -1.22 -0.59
N TYR A 62 5.91 -0.22 -0.80
CA TYR A 62 5.07 -0.13 -1.98
C TYR A 62 5.15 1.27 -2.60
N ARG A 63 4.88 1.32 -3.89
CA ARG A 63 4.82 2.60 -4.60
C ARG A 63 3.71 2.52 -5.64
N VAL A 64 2.87 3.56 -5.71
CA VAL A 64 1.86 3.65 -6.74
C VAL A 64 2.43 4.46 -7.89
N ASP A 65 2.38 3.89 -9.09
CA ASP A 65 2.85 4.54 -10.30
C ASP A 65 1.64 4.82 -11.18
N LEU A 66 1.26 6.09 -11.27
CA LEU A 66 0.15 6.51 -12.11
C LEU A 66 0.64 6.80 -13.52
N PRO A 67 -0.20 6.53 -14.54
CA PRO A 67 0.18 6.81 -15.91
C PRO A 67 0.32 8.31 -16.18
#